data_471534a33e4446197a466b66ce672fd2
#
_entry.id   471534a33e4446197a466b66ce672fd2
#
_cell.length_a   1.000
_cell.length_b   1.000
_cell.length_c   1.000
_cell.angle_alpha   90.00
_cell.angle_beta   90.00
_cell.angle_gamma   90.00
#
_symmetry.space_group_name_H-M   'P 1'
#
loop_
_entity.id
_entity.type
_entity.pdbx_description
1 polymer ?
#
loop_
_entity_poly.entity_id
_entity_poly.type
_entity_poly.pdbx_seq_one_letter_code
_entity_poly.pdbx_strand_id
1 'polypeptide(L)'
;MQAGDLEFGKKGNIDYGKIGTGQSGLGTINSEINNPFDFERGSVGLARQKKYNTEDSQFFIILRDEPLYESEYTPIGKVIYGIKALEKIKYLNKSEYVLRPDINSIRMLID
;
A
#
# COMPACT_ATOMS: atom_id res chain seq x y z
N MET A 1 3.71 -1.02 -5.40
CA MET A 1 2.40 -0.36 -5.56
C MET A 1 1.91 0.10 -4.19
N GLN A 2 1.31 1.27 -4.10
CA GLN A 2 0.66 1.77 -2.87
C GLN A 2 -0.78 2.15 -3.19
N ALA A 3 -1.69 1.90 -2.27
CA ALA A 3 -3.13 2.16 -2.41
C ALA A 3 -3.78 2.35 -1.04
N GLY A 4 -5.10 2.53 -1.00
CA GLY A 4 -5.87 2.62 0.23
C GLY A 4 -6.05 4.04 0.78
N ASP A 5 -5.77 5.07 -0.03
CA ASP A 5 -6.08 6.45 0.36
C ASP A 5 -7.60 6.67 0.25
N LEU A 6 -8.27 6.60 1.38
CA LEU A 6 -9.74 6.75 1.46
C LEU A 6 -10.20 8.19 1.40
N GLU A 7 -9.32 9.15 1.57
CA GLU A 7 -9.64 10.57 1.49
C GLU A 7 -9.52 11.10 0.06
N PHE A 8 -8.40 10.85 -0.60
CA PHE A 8 -8.08 11.45 -1.90
C PHE A 8 -7.98 10.45 -3.06
N GLY A 9 -8.09 9.16 -2.80
CA GLY A 9 -7.88 8.10 -3.79
C GLY A 9 -9.11 7.28 -4.16
N LYS A 10 -10.30 7.70 -3.79
CA LYS A 10 -11.53 6.97 -4.13
C LYS A 10 -11.84 7.06 -5.62
N LYS A 11 -12.20 5.91 -6.21
CA LYS A 11 -12.64 5.84 -7.60
C LYS A 11 -13.77 6.84 -7.88
N GLY A 12 -13.64 7.61 -8.95
CA GLY A 12 -14.61 8.63 -9.34
C GLY A 12 -14.47 9.97 -8.61
N ASN A 13 -13.58 10.07 -7.60
CA ASN A 13 -13.33 11.31 -6.88
C ASN A 13 -11.87 11.40 -6.42
N ILE A 14 -10.94 11.28 -7.36
CA ILE A 14 -9.51 11.28 -7.07
C ILE A 14 -8.96 12.71 -7.10
N ASP A 15 -8.31 13.12 -6.01
CA ASP A 15 -7.49 14.33 -6.00
C ASP A 15 -6.03 13.96 -6.30
N TYR A 16 -5.63 14.10 -7.55
CA TYR A 16 -4.29 13.73 -8.02
C TYR A 16 -3.15 14.57 -7.41
N GLY A 17 -3.46 15.73 -6.86
CA GLY A 17 -2.47 16.57 -6.17
C GLY A 17 -2.18 16.11 -4.75
N LYS A 18 -3.10 15.40 -4.13
CA LYS A 18 -3.05 15.00 -2.72
C LYS A 18 -3.02 13.49 -2.50
N ILE A 19 -3.30 12.69 -3.53
CA ILE A 19 -3.33 11.24 -3.41
C ILE A 19 -2.03 10.70 -2.78
N GLY A 20 -2.16 9.79 -1.84
CA GLY A 20 -1.07 9.24 -1.04
C GLY A 20 -0.83 9.97 0.29
N THR A 21 -1.52 11.08 0.54
CA THR A 21 -1.40 11.87 1.79
C THR A 21 -2.62 11.77 2.69
N GLY A 22 -3.70 11.16 2.23
CA GLY A 22 -4.97 11.12 2.94
C GLY A 22 -5.02 10.08 4.06
N GLN A 23 -6.02 10.25 4.91
CA GLN A 23 -6.30 9.40 6.06
C GLN A 23 -7.72 8.83 5.97
N SER A 24 -8.01 7.79 6.76
CA SER A 24 -9.34 7.19 6.79
C SER A 24 -10.37 8.02 7.58
N GLY A 25 -9.91 8.80 8.54
CA GLY A 25 -10.76 9.45 9.55
C GLY A 25 -11.14 8.52 10.71
N LEU A 26 -10.68 7.29 10.73
CA LEU A 26 -10.96 6.29 11.76
C LEU A 26 -9.89 6.22 12.86
N GLY A 27 -8.79 6.96 12.69
CA GLY A 27 -7.64 6.92 13.59
C GLY A 27 -6.53 6.03 13.06
N THR A 28 -5.45 5.95 13.82
CA THR A 28 -4.25 5.19 13.45
C THR A 28 -4.10 3.94 14.33
N ILE A 29 -3.28 3.02 13.88
CA ILE A 29 -2.93 1.82 14.64
C ILE A 29 -1.44 1.78 14.95
N ASN A 30 -1.06 0.98 15.93
CA ASN A 30 0.33 0.84 16.34
C ASN A 30 1.15 0.07 15.30
N SER A 31 2.39 0.51 15.12
CA SER A 31 3.36 -0.22 14.30
C SER A 31 3.71 -1.57 14.93
N GLU A 32 3.85 -2.60 14.11
CA GLU A 32 4.31 -3.94 14.50
C GLU A 32 5.52 -4.33 13.65
N ILE A 33 6.64 -3.70 13.95
CA ILE A 33 7.92 -3.93 13.24
C ILE A 33 8.74 -5.02 13.93
N ASN A 34 9.80 -5.49 13.24
CA ASN A 34 10.72 -6.52 13.75
C ASN A 34 10.03 -7.84 14.13
N ASN A 35 8.92 -8.14 13.48
CA ASN A 35 8.30 -9.46 13.62
C ASN A 35 8.99 -10.47 12.65
N PRO A 36 8.76 -11.79 12.81
CA PRO A 36 9.43 -12.80 11.98
C PRO A 36 8.91 -12.91 10.54
N PHE A 37 8.30 -11.86 10.01
CA PHE A 37 7.76 -11.83 8.67
C PHE A 37 8.75 -11.12 7.72
N ASP A 38 9.28 -11.83 6.76
CA ASP A 38 10.23 -11.29 5.79
C ASP A 38 9.53 -10.43 4.73
N PHE A 39 10.10 -9.28 4.41
CA PHE A 39 9.64 -8.45 3.29
C PHE A 39 10.28 -8.92 1.99
N GLU A 40 9.65 -9.88 1.35
CA GLU A 40 10.02 -10.42 0.05
C GLU A 40 8.99 -10.03 -1.04
N ARG A 41 9.31 -10.32 -2.28
CA ARG A 41 8.39 -10.05 -3.40
C ARG A 41 6.98 -10.57 -3.09
N GLY A 42 6.00 -9.68 -3.18
CA GLY A 42 4.60 -9.96 -2.89
C GLY A 42 4.16 -9.64 -1.47
N SER A 43 5.08 -9.28 -0.58
CA SER A 43 4.70 -8.86 0.78
C SER A 43 3.87 -7.59 0.77
N VAL A 44 2.91 -7.54 1.68
CA VAL A 44 2.01 -6.40 1.88
C VAL A 44 2.30 -5.78 3.22
N GLY A 45 2.59 -4.49 3.24
CA GLY A 45 2.83 -3.72 4.45
C GLY A 45 1.92 -2.51 4.55
N LEU A 46 1.77 -1.99 5.77
CA LEU A 46 1.05 -0.75 6.01
C LEU A 46 1.94 0.46 5.75
N ALA A 47 1.45 1.40 4.98
CA ALA A 47 2.08 2.69 4.83
C ALA A 47 1.84 3.54 6.08
N ARG A 48 2.78 4.42 6.38
CA ARG A 48 2.71 5.33 7.53
C ARG A 48 3.35 6.67 7.21
N GLN A 49 3.16 7.64 8.07
CA GLN A 49 3.91 8.88 8.06
C GLN A 49 5.34 8.63 8.59
N LYS A 50 6.14 9.67 8.70
CA LYS A 50 7.52 9.53 9.25
C LYS A 50 7.57 8.92 10.64
N LYS A 51 6.59 9.25 11.48
CA LYS A 51 6.49 8.71 12.84
C LYS A 51 5.90 7.30 12.81
N TYR A 52 6.39 6.43 13.69
CA TYR A 52 5.76 5.16 13.99
C TYR A 52 4.37 5.36 14.64
N ASN A 53 3.55 4.35 14.60
CA ASN A 53 2.19 4.36 15.13
C ASN A 53 1.28 5.39 14.42
N THR A 54 1.53 5.59 13.10
CA THR A 54 0.71 6.45 12.24
C THR A 54 0.13 5.68 11.05
N GLU A 55 0.18 4.37 11.10
CA GLU A 55 -0.46 3.49 10.12
C GLU A 55 -1.97 3.70 10.14
N ASP A 56 -2.58 3.75 8.97
CA ASP A 56 -4.00 3.96 8.77
C ASP A 56 -4.49 3.04 7.65
N SER A 57 -5.21 3.54 6.68
CA SER A 57 -5.82 2.75 5.61
C SER A 57 -4.89 2.44 4.45
N GLN A 58 -3.79 3.16 4.30
CA GLN A 58 -2.90 2.98 3.16
C GLN A 58 -1.98 1.78 3.36
N PHE A 59 -1.79 1.02 2.29
CA PHE A 59 -0.91 -0.15 2.25
C PHE A 59 -0.08 -0.16 0.98
N PHE A 60 0.98 -0.94 0.98
CA PHE A 60 1.81 -1.14 -0.20
C PHE A 60 2.06 -2.64 -0.44
N ILE A 61 2.32 -2.96 -1.70
CA ILE A 61 2.75 -4.29 -2.14
C ILE A 61 4.12 -4.12 -2.79
N ILE A 62 5.12 -4.84 -2.30
CA ILE A 62 6.45 -4.79 -2.88
C ILE A 62 6.61 -5.82 -3.99
N LEU A 63 7.38 -5.45 -5.01
CA LEU A 63 7.57 -6.28 -6.22
C LEU A 63 8.96 -6.89 -6.30
N ARG A 64 9.78 -6.68 -5.27
CA ARG A 64 11.11 -7.27 -5.09
C ARG A 64 11.39 -7.39 -3.60
N ASP A 65 12.40 -8.15 -3.25
CA ASP A 65 12.81 -8.33 -1.85
C ASP A 65 13.40 -7.02 -1.30
N GLU A 66 12.94 -6.63 -0.11
CA GLU A 66 13.35 -5.40 0.58
C GLU A 66 13.57 -5.70 2.07
N PRO A 67 14.69 -6.38 2.43
CA PRO A 67 14.90 -6.81 3.82
C PRO A 67 14.98 -5.67 4.83
N LEU A 68 15.36 -4.45 4.42
CA LEU A 68 15.36 -3.29 5.31
C LEU A 68 13.97 -2.88 5.80
N TYR A 69 12.90 -3.27 5.10
CA TYR A 69 11.53 -2.96 5.48
C TYR A 69 11.07 -3.70 6.74
N GLU A 70 11.73 -4.78 7.12
CA GLU A 70 11.41 -5.54 8.33
C GLU A 70 11.53 -4.69 9.60
N SER A 71 12.46 -3.74 9.64
CA SER A 71 12.64 -2.81 10.75
C SER A 71 11.89 -1.48 10.58
N GLU A 72 11.20 -1.29 9.48
CA GLU A 72 10.57 0.00 9.11
C GLU A 72 9.06 -0.06 9.01
N TYR A 73 8.50 -1.20 8.61
CA TYR A 73 7.08 -1.30 8.28
C TYR A 73 6.40 -2.49 8.95
N THR A 74 5.11 -2.33 9.15
CA THR A 74 4.23 -3.36 9.68
C THR A 74 3.74 -4.26 8.54
N PRO A 75 4.13 -5.54 8.51
CA PRO A 75 3.61 -6.48 7.52
C PRO A 75 2.19 -6.93 7.87
N ILE A 76 1.33 -7.07 6.87
CA ILE A 76 -0.05 -7.53 7.05
C ILE A 76 -0.41 -8.74 6.21
N GLY A 77 0.43 -9.15 5.29
CA GLY A 77 0.14 -10.31 4.47
C GLY A 77 1.06 -10.46 3.26
N LYS A 78 0.68 -11.37 2.40
CA LYS A 78 1.38 -11.66 1.15
C LYS A 78 0.39 -11.87 0.03
N VAL A 79 0.71 -11.34 -1.15
CA VAL A 79 -0.09 -11.61 -2.36
C VAL A 79 0.10 -13.07 -2.76
N ILE A 80 -0.97 -13.81 -2.84
CA ILE A 80 -0.97 -15.20 -3.28
C ILE A 80 -1.53 -15.38 -4.69
N TYR A 81 -2.17 -14.34 -5.24
CA TYR A 81 -2.73 -14.37 -6.58
C TYR A 81 -2.73 -12.96 -7.19
N GLY A 82 -2.35 -12.84 -8.45
CA GLY A 82 -2.43 -11.57 -9.19
C GLY A 82 -1.17 -10.70 -9.16
N ILE A 83 -0.05 -11.16 -8.60
CA ILE A 83 1.20 -10.38 -8.54
C ILE A 83 1.70 -9.96 -9.94
N LYS A 84 1.53 -10.82 -10.94
CA LYS A 84 1.94 -10.50 -12.32
C LYS A 84 1.17 -9.34 -12.94
N ALA A 85 -0.08 -9.12 -12.51
CA ALA A 85 -0.85 -7.96 -12.93
C ALA A 85 -0.22 -6.66 -12.39
N LEU A 86 0.27 -6.68 -11.16
CA LEU A 86 0.96 -5.53 -10.55
C LEU A 86 2.28 -5.21 -11.27
N GLU A 87 3.01 -6.21 -11.71
CA GLU A 87 4.27 -6.03 -12.43
C GLU A 87 4.11 -5.35 -13.78
N LYS A 88 2.91 -5.37 -14.35
CA LYS A 88 2.58 -4.68 -15.60
C LYS A 88 2.27 -3.20 -15.41
N ILE A 89 2.05 -2.75 -14.19
CA ILE A 89 1.78 -1.35 -13.89
C ILE A 89 3.07 -0.57 -14.00
N LYS A 90 3.09 0.42 -14.89
CA LYS A 90 4.24 1.32 -15.03
C LYS A 90 4.20 2.38 -13.93
N TYR A 91 5.37 2.77 -13.45
CA TYR A 91 5.49 3.97 -12.65
C TYR A 91 5.07 5.19 -13.48
N LEU A 92 4.09 5.95 -12.97
CA LEU A 92 3.58 7.14 -13.63
C LEU A 92 3.97 8.38 -12.83
N ASN A 93 4.45 9.40 -13.51
CA ASN A 93 4.65 10.72 -12.92
C ASN A 93 3.32 11.50 -12.86
N LYS A 94 3.34 12.71 -12.29
CA LYS A 94 2.12 13.51 -12.13
C LYS A 94 1.42 13.84 -13.44
N SER A 95 2.15 14.00 -14.55
CA SER A 95 1.56 14.32 -15.85
C SER A 95 0.81 13.15 -16.51
N GLU A 96 1.03 11.94 -16.02
CA GLU A 96 0.46 10.69 -16.55
C GLU A 96 -0.66 10.12 -15.67
N TYR A 97 -1.16 10.87 -14.70
CA TYR A 97 -2.19 10.39 -13.76
C TYR A 97 -3.45 9.86 -14.43
N VAL A 98 -3.84 10.41 -15.56
CA VAL A 98 -5.01 9.94 -16.32
C VAL A 98 -4.87 8.52 -16.83
N LEU A 99 -3.65 8.00 -16.92
CA LEU A 99 -3.35 6.63 -17.37
C LEU A 99 -3.25 5.64 -16.23
N ARG A 100 -3.45 6.06 -14.98
CA ARG A 100 -3.36 5.17 -13.83
C ARG A 100 -4.49 4.15 -13.82
N PRO A 101 -4.17 2.87 -13.61
CA PRO A 101 -5.19 1.85 -13.49
C PRO A 101 -5.97 1.99 -12.19
N ASP A 102 -7.25 1.66 -12.24
CA ASP A 102 -8.07 1.51 -11.05
C ASP A 102 -7.87 0.11 -10.42
N ILE A 103 -7.99 0.06 -9.11
CA ILE A 103 -8.13 -1.21 -8.39
C ILE A 103 -9.62 -1.56 -8.34
N ASN A 104 -10.01 -2.62 -9.03
CA ASN A 104 -11.39 -3.10 -9.00
C ASN A 104 -11.69 -3.91 -7.74
N SER A 105 -10.77 -4.75 -7.32
CA SER A 105 -10.90 -5.48 -6.05
C SER A 105 -9.54 -5.96 -5.53
N ILE A 106 -9.40 -5.90 -4.22
CA ILE A 106 -8.41 -6.66 -3.46
C ILE A 106 -9.18 -7.38 -2.36
N ARG A 107 -8.92 -8.66 -2.18
CA ARG A 107 -9.61 -9.48 -1.18
C ARG A 107 -8.59 -10.21 -0.32
N MET A 108 -8.87 -10.30 0.96
CA MET A 108 -8.14 -11.20 1.85
C MET A 108 -8.75 -12.58 1.79
N LEU A 109 -7.89 -13.60 1.73
CA LEU A 109 -8.30 -14.97 2.01
C LEU A 109 -8.14 -15.21 3.51
N ILE A 110 -9.21 -15.61 4.14
CA ILE A 110 -9.24 -15.95 5.57
C ILE A 110 -9.52 -17.45 5.62
N ASP A 111 -8.59 -18.19 6.19
CA ASP A 111 -8.76 -19.63 6.40
C ASP A 111 -9.65 -19.92 7.59
#